data_ad5bf80d8db586a938dfa98b11bd24bc
#
_entry.id   ad5bf80d8db586a938dfa98b11bd24bc
#
_cell.length_a   1.000
_cell.length_b   1.000
_cell.length_c   1.000
_cell.angle_alpha   90.00
_cell.angle_beta   90.00
_cell.angle_gamma   90.00
#
_symmetry.space_group_name_H-M   'P 1'
#
loop_
_entity.id
_entity.type
_entity.pdbx_description
1 polymer ?
#
loop_
_entity_poly.entity_id
_entity_poly.type
_entity_poly.pdbx_seq_one_letter_code
_entity_poly.pdbx_strand_id
1 'polypeptide(L)'
;GGQRKKLVIAIALISDPKILLLDEPFAALDVMTIKILQEIIVNLQSFHNISVILCDHQARDLLKCVDTAAIIHNGRVVAQDTPSMLIKDVVAQDTYFGDSFNIN
;
A
#
# COMPACT_ATOMS: atom_id res chain seq x y z
N GLY A 1 -4.68 14.69 8.55
CA GLY A 1 -5.67 14.21 7.61
C GLY A 1 -5.15 14.08 6.21
N GLY A 2 -6.05 13.81 5.28
CA GLY A 2 -5.71 13.55 3.88
C GLY A 2 -5.01 14.69 3.18
N GLN A 3 -5.38 15.92 3.46
CA GLN A 3 -4.77 17.10 2.84
C GLN A 3 -3.30 17.24 3.25
N ARG A 4 -2.99 16.97 4.49
CA ARG A 4 -1.63 17.01 4.99
C ARG A 4 -0.75 15.96 4.34
N LYS A 5 -1.26 14.75 4.15
CA LYS A 5 -0.51 13.67 3.49
C LYS A 5 -0.24 13.98 2.02
N LYS A 6 -1.21 14.55 1.31
CA LYS A 6 -1.02 14.98 -0.07
C LYS A 6 0.06 16.05 -0.19
N LEU A 7 0.11 16.99 0.75
CA LEU A 7 1.13 18.03 0.75
C LEU A 7 2.53 17.44 0.95
N VAL A 8 2.68 16.47 1.86
CA VAL A 8 3.96 15.81 2.11
C VAL A 8 4.45 15.08 0.86
N ILE A 9 3.56 14.39 0.15
CA ILE A 9 3.91 13.71 -1.09
C ILE A 9 4.37 14.71 -2.15
N ALA A 10 3.67 15.85 -2.29
CA ALA A 10 4.04 16.89 -3.25
C ALA A 10 5.43 17.44 -2.98
N ILE A 11 5.77 17.69 -1.69
CA ILE A 11 7.10 18.17 -1.31
C ILE A 11 8.18 17.14 -1.68
N ALA A 12 7.93 15.86 -1.42
CA ALA A 12 8.85 14.79 -1.78
C ALA A 12 9.12 14.76 -3.30
N LEU A 13 8.09 14.99 -4.12
CA LEU A 13 8.21 14.97 -5.58
C LEU A 13 9.04 16.13 -6.13
N ILE A 14 9.13 17.26 -5.43
CA ILE A 14 9.94 18.40 -5.85
C ILE A 14 11.42 17.99 -5.93
N SER A 15 11.87 17.07 -5.12
CA SER A 15 13.26 16.58 -5.14
C SER A 15 13.54 15.56 -6.25
N ASP A 16 12.55 15.23 -7.08
CA ASP A 16 12.64 14.27 -8.19
C ASP A 16 13.20 12.91 -7.74
N PRO A 17 12.55 12.23 -6.78
CA PRO A 17 13.04 10.95 -6.29
C PRO A 17 12.81 9.83 -7.31
N LYS A 18 13.69 8.82 -7.29
CA LYS A 18 13.47 7.57 -8.04
C LYS A 18 12.72 6.54 -7.22
N ILE A 19 12.83 6.62 -5.92
CA ILE A 19 12.16 5.72 -4.96
C ILE A 19 11.47 6.59 -3.93
N LEU A 20 10.20 6.29 -3.66
CA LEU A 20 9.41 6.95 -2.64
C LEU A 20 8.97 5.93 -1.61
N LEU A 21 9.27 6.20 -0.34
CA LEU A 21 8.87 5.35 0.78
C LEU A 21 7.74 6.03 1.53
N LEU A 22 6.60 5.35 1.65
CA LEU A 22 5.43 5.83 2.39
C LEU A 22 5.14 4.90 3.56
N ASP A 23 5.14 5.46 4.77
CA ASP A 23 4.88 4.72 6.00
C ASP A 23 3.48 5.06 6.50
N GLU A 24 2.63 4.04 6.57
CA GLU A 24 1.23 4.13 7.00
C GLU A 24 0.44 5.23 6.28
N PRO A 25 0.50 5.30 4.93
CA PRO A 25 -0.14 6.39 4.21
C PRO A 25 -1.66 6.42 4.32
N PHE A 26 -2.30 5.28 4.64
CA PHE A 26 -3.76 5.17 4.72
C PHE A 26 -4.31 5.36 6.14
N ALA A 27 -3.44 5.53 7.13
CA ALA A 27 -3.88 5.63 8.53
C ALA A 27 -4.77 6.85 8.76
N ALA A 28 -5.87 6.65 9.46
CA ALA A 28 -6.80 7.70 9.89
C ALA A 28 -7.40 8.53 8.74
N LEU A 29 -7.53 7.95 7.55
CA LEU A 29 -8.15 8.59 6.39
C LEU A 29 -9.55 8.04 6.14
N ASP A 30 -10.42 8.90 5.56
CA ASP A 30 -11.73 8.46 5.11
C ASP A 30 -11.63 7.71 3.78
N VAL A 31 -12.72 7.04 3.40
CA VAL A 31 -12.76 6.18 2.20
C VAL A 31 -12.43 6.98 0.93
N MET A 32 -12.98 8.18 0.80
CA MET A 32 -12.75 9.00 -0.39
C MET A 32 -11.30 9.43 -0.52
N THR A 33 -10.69 9.84 0.59
CA THR A 33 -9.29 10.25 0.62
C THR A 33 -8.35 9.08 0.31
N ILE A 34 -8.67 7.89 0.82
CA ILE A 34 -7.91 6.68 0.51
C ILE A 34 -7.92 6.41 -1.00
N LYS A 35 -9.09 6.51 -1.65
CA LYS A 35 -9.18 6.30 -3.09
C LYS A 35 -8.32 7.28 -3.89
N ILE A 36 -8.35 8.55 -3.50
CA ILE A 36 -7.54 9.57 -4.16
C ILE A 36 -6.06 9.27 -3.99
N LEU A 37 -5.65 8.88 -2.78
CA LEU A 37 -4.26 8.55 -2.50
C LEU A 37 -3.80 7.31 -3.28
N GLN A 38 -4.65 6.29 -3.39
CA GLN A 38 -4.36 5.11 -4.21
C GLN A 38 -4.11 5.48 -5.67
N GLU A 39 -4.93 6.38 -6.23
CA GLU A 39 -4.75 6.86 -7.60
C GLU A 39 -3.44 7.62 -7.76
N ILE A 40 -3.08 8.47 -6.80
CA ILE A 40 -1.81 9.18 -6.81
C ILE A 40 -0.64 8.20 -6.83
N ILE A 41 -0.67 7.18 -5.96
CA ILE A 41 0.39 6.19 -5.86
C ILE A 41 0.57 5.44 -7.19
N VAL A 42 -0.52 4.98 -7.79
CA VAL A 42 -0.47 4.28 -9.07
C VAL A 42 0.09 5.19 -10.17
N ASN A 43 -0.32 6.45 -10.19
CA ASN A 43 0.16 7.42 -11.20
C ASN A 43 1.64 7.72 -11.04
N LEU A 44 2.17 7.79 -9.81
CA LEU A 44 3.60 8.00 -9.58
C LEU A 44 4.42 6.90 -10.23
N GLN A 45 4.00 5.66 -10.11
CA GLN A 45 4.69 4.54 -10.71
C GLN A 45 4.51 4.50 -12.22
N SER A 46 3.27 4.67 -12.71
CA SER A 46 2.94 4.47 -14.12
C SER A 46 3.41 5.60 -15.03
N PHE A 47 3.32 6.85 -14.57
CA PHE A 47 3.59 8.03 -15.41
C PHE A 47 4.88 8.74 -15.06
N HIS A 48 5.42 8.55 -13.87
CA HIS A 48 6.61 9.25 -13.41
C HIS A 48 7.81 8.32 -13.18
N ASN A 49 7.66 7.03 -13.42
CA ASN A 49 8.70 6.02 -13.22
C ASN A 49 9.30 6.04 -11.81
N ILE A 50 8.48 6.33 -10.83
CA ILE A 50 8.89 6.32 -9.42
C ILE A 50 8.51 4.97 -8.84
N SER A 51 9.48 4.27 -8.24
CA SER A 51 9.20 3.07 -7.46
C SER A 51 8.65 3.47 -6.10
N VAL A 52 7.49 2.96 -5.73
CA VAL A 52 6.85 3.31 -4.47
C VAL A 52 6.85 2.09 -3.56
N ILE A 53 7.35 2.27 -2.34
CA ILE A 53 7.32 1.25 -1.30
C ILE A 53 6.37 1.72 -0.22
N LEU A 54 5.36 0.89 0.09
CA LEU A 54 4.34 1.21 1.08
C LEU A 54 4.44 0.25 2.25
N CYS A 55 4.32 0.78 3.47
CA CYS A 55 4.16 -0.03 4.67
C CYS A 55 2.86 0.41 5.34
N ASP A 56 1.90 -0.50 5.49
CA ASP A 56 0.64 -0.17 6.14
C ASP A 56 0.00 -1.42 6.73
N HIS A 57 -0.73 -1.24 7.82
CA HIS A 57 -1.52 -2.31 8.43
C HIS A 57 -2.89 -2.47 7.77
N GLN A 58 -3.31 -1.51 6.98
CA GLN A 58 -4.58 -1.57 6.26
C GLN A 58 -4.38 -2.36 4.97
N ALA A 59 -4.35 -3.69 5.11
CA ALA A 59 -4.00 -4.60 4.03
C ALA A 59 -4.92 -4.46 2.82
N ARG A 60 -6.24 -4.30 3.06
CA ARG A 60 -7.21 -4.15 1.97
C ARG A 60 -6.87 -2.97 1.07
N ASP A 61 -6.57 -1.81 1.68
CA ASP A 61 -6.28 -0.59 0.94
C ASP A 61 -4.93 -0.67 0.24
N LEU A 62 -3.93 -1.24 0.92
CA LEU A 62 -2.61 -1.42 0.36
C LEU A 62 -2.64 -2.34 -0.87
N LEU A 63 -3.34 -3.46 -0.78
CA LEU A 63 -3.36 -4.46 -1.86
C LEU A 63 -4.04 -3.96 -3.14
N LYS A 64 -4.84 -2.89 -3.05
CA LYS A 64 -5.50 -2.32 -4.22
C LYS A 64 -4.60 -1.46 -5.09
N CYS A 65 -3.42 -1.08 -4.62
CA CYS A 65 -2.56 -0.14 -5.35
C CYS A 65 -1.12 -0.60 -5.48
N VAL A 66 -0.82 -1.88 -5.24
CA VAL A 66 0.53 -2.42 -5.36
C VAL A 66 0.58 -3.57 -6.36
N ASP A 67 1.77 -3.78 -6.95
CA ASP A 67 2.00 -4.89 -7.87
C ASP A 67 2.34 -6.17 -7.13
N THR A 68 3.11 -6.05 -6.06
CA THR A 68 3.47 -7.16 -5.18
C THR A 68 3.46 -6.69 -3.75
N ALA A 69 3.23 -7.60 -2.82
CA ALA A 69 3.25 -7.29 -1.41
C ALA A 69 3.93 -8.40 -0.62
N ALA A 70 4.46 -8.05 0.53
CA ALA A 70 5.03 -9.00 1.47
C ALA A 70 4.38 -8.82 2.83
N ILE A 71 4.11 -9.94 3.50
CA ILE A 71 3.58 -9.93 4.85
C ILE A 71 4.72 -10.29 5.80
N ILE A 72 4.95 -9.42 6.77
CA ILE A 72 6.01 -9.61 7.76
C ILE A 72 5.35 -9.90 9.11
N HIS A 73 5.77 -10.99 9.74
CA HIS A 73 5.28 -11.42 11.03
C HIS A 73 6.44 -11.92 11.87
N ASN A 74 6.58 -11.39 13.09
CA ASN A 74 7.67 -11.73 14.00
C ASN A 74 9.06 -11.57 13.35
N GLY A 75 9.25 -10.48 12.63
CA GLY A 75 10.53 -10.15 12.00
C GLY A 75 10.87 -10.99 10.76
N ARG A 76 9.91 -11.75 10.23
CA ARG A 76 10.13 -12.62 9.06
C ARG A 76 9.11 -12.36 7.97
N VAL A 77 9.52 -12.51 6.72
CA VAL A 77 8.59 -12.52 5.60
C VAL A 77 7.90 -13.87 5.56
N VAL A 78 6.61 -13.89 5.83
CA VAL A 78 5.81 -15.12 5.87
C VAL A 78 5.09 -15.41 4.55
N ALA A 79 4.90 -14.38 3.71
CA ALA A 79 4.31 -14.54 2.38
C ALA A 79 4.74 -13.34 1.52
N GLN A 80 4.93 -13.57 0.23
CA GLN A 80 5.24 -12.52 -0.73
C GLN A 80 4.74 -12.95 -2.10
N ASP A 81 3.84 -12.15 -2.68
CA ASP A 81 3.27 -12.46 -4.00
C ASP A 81 2.46 -11.26 -4.50
N THR A 82 1.80 -11.44 -5.65
CA THR A 82 0.81 -10.49 -6.15
C THR A 82 -0.39 -10.44 -5.18
N PRO A 83 -1.14 -9.34 -5.16
CA PRO A 83 -2.31 -9.24 -4.29
C PRO A 83 -3.31 -10.38 -4.44
N SER A 84 -3.61 -10.80 -5.67
CA SER A 84 -4.57 -11.87 -5.90
C SER A 84 -4.09 -13.22 -5.36
N MET A 85 -2.80 -13.48 -5.43
CA MET A 85 -2.22 -14.72 -4.92
C MET A 85 -2.12 -14.71 -3.40
N LEU A 86 -1.80 -13.55 -2.80
CA LEU A 86 -1.73 -13.43 -1.35
C LEU A 86 -3.05 -13.74 -0.67
N ILE A 87 -4.16 -13.33 -1.26
CA ILE A 87 -5.48 -13.60 -0.70
C ILE A 87 -5.78 -15.09 -0.64
N LYS A 88 -5.23 -15.86 -1.58
CA LYS A 88 -5.37 -17.31 -1.60
C LYS A 88 -4.37 -18.02 -0.70
N ASP A 89 -3.34 -17.33 -0.25
CA ASP A 89 -2.29 -17.92 0.59
C ASP A 89 -2.81 -18.15 2.00
N VAL A 90 -2.76 -19.41 2.47
CA VAL A 90 -3.26 -19.78 3.78
C VAL A 90 -2.51 -19.06 4.90
N VAL A 91 -1.20 -18.89 4.76
CA VAL A 91 -0.40 -18.20 5.77
C VAL A 91 -0.79 -16.73 5.87
N ALA A 92 -0.98 -16.07 4.73
CA ALA A 92 -1.43 -14.68 4.70
C ALA A 92 -2.82 -14.53 5.31
N GLN A 93 -3.75 -15.42 4.98
CA GLN A 93 -5.10 -15.41 5.54
C GLN A 93 -5.08 -15.60 7.06
N ASP A 94 -4.30 -16.55 7.54
CA ASP A 94 -4.20 -16.82 8.97
C ASP A 94 -3.53 -15.69 9.75
N THR A 95 -2.54 -15.03 9.14
CA THR A 95 -1.75 -14.01 9.83
C THR A 95 -2.45 -12.66 9.84
N TYR A 96 -3.07 -12.25 8.73
CA TYR A 96 -3.60 -10.90 8.57
C TYR A 96 -5.07 -10.83 8.20
N PHE A 97 -5.56 -11.74 7.34
CA PHE A 97 -6.88 -11.58 6.75
C PHE A 97 -7.96 -12.40 7.45
N GLY A 98 -7.58 -13.56 7.98
CA GLY A 98 -8.56 -14.50 8.49
C GLY A 98 -9.45 -15.07 7.37
N ASP A 99 -10.32 -16.00 7.73
CA ASP A 99 -11.16 -16.71 6.77
C ASP A 99 -12.21 -15.84 6.11
N SER A 100 -12.59 -14.73 6.78
CA SER A 100 -13.64 -13.84 6.30
C SER A 100 -13.13 -12.66 5.47
N PHE A 101 -11.83 -12.58 5.22
CA PHE A 101 -11.28 -11.46 4.47
C PHE A 101 -11.73 -11.51 3.01
N ASN A 102 -12.16 -10.34 2.51
CA ASN A 102 -12.59 -10.17 1.13
C ASN A 102 -12.24 -8.76 0.65
N ILE A 103 -11.42 -8.65 -0.39
CA ILE A 103 -11.02 -7.36 -0.95
C ILE A 103 -11.95 -6.84 -2.04
N ASN A 104 -12.87 -7.65 -2.47
CA ASN A 104 -13.83 -7.24 -3.52
C ASN A 104 -14.93 -6.34 -2.99
#